data_f750f2dcb19f0876b4cfc034dfa12251
#
_entry.id   f750f2dcb19f0876b4cfc034dfa12251
#
_cell.length_a   1.000
_cell.length_b   1.000
_cell.length_c   1.000
_cell.angle_alpha   90.00
_cell.angle_beta   90.00
_cell.angle_gamma   90.00
#
_symmetry.space_group_name_H-M   'P 1'
#
loop_
_entity.id
_entity.type
_entity.pdbx_description
1 polymer ?
#
loop_
_entity_poly.entity_id
_entity_poly.type
_entity_poly.pdbx_seq_one_letter_code
_entity_poly.pdbx_strand_id
1 'polypeptide(L)'
;QDAVQLGVALVNADPSRLVTLGIKPSYAAESYGYIRRGNRVSAVANQDDDTVFEVQEFCEKPDQATAQQYLDHGEYYWNSGIFVWRTATIIKAIEENDSALMEHINVICNAYESPEFEEIFQREFSAIQGRSIDYTVLETHDKVVVIPTTFEWNDVGSWQSIQSLFPVDENNNTIISKHVSVKSTNNIVWTSEEHLVATVGIHNCIIVHTADATLIANKDDEESVREVVTMIESLGWES
;
A
#
# COMPACT_ATOMS: atom_id res chain seq x y z
N GLN A 1 -12.58 -0.76 -13.04
CA GLN A 1 -12.32 0.06 -14.25
C GLN A 1 -13.08 1.39 -14.17
N ASP A 2 -14.35 1.41 -13.78
CA ASP A 2 -15.21 2.59 -13.80
C ASP A 2 -14.70 3.71 -12.86
N ALA A 3 -14.26 3.37 -11.65
CA ALA A 3 -13.71 4.36 -10.70
C ALA A 3 -12.45 5.06 -11.22
N VAL A 4 -11.56 4.34 -11.90
CA VAL A 4 -10.36 4.93 -12.52
C VAL A 4 -10.73 5.83 -13.71
N GLN A 5 -11.72 5.41 -14.53
CA GLN A 5 -12.21 6.23 -15.64
C GLN A 5 -12.85 7.52 -15.13
N LEU A 6 -13.62 7.45 -14.04
CA LEU A 6 -14.16 8.62 -13.37
C LEU A 6 -13.05 9.52 -12.85
N GLY A 7 -12.01 8.96 -12.22
CA GLY A 7 -10.82 9.70 -11.79
C GLY A 7 -10.15 10.45 -12.95
N VAL A 8 -9.98 9.79 -14.10
CA VAL A 8 -9.44 10.43 -15.31
C VAL A 8 -10.35 11.57 -15.81
N ALA A 9 -11.68 11.38 -15.78
CA ALA A 9 -12.61 12.43 -16.16
C ALA A 9 -12.53 13.65 -15.23
N LEU A 10 -12.44 13.43 -13.92
CA LEU A 10 -12.28 14.49 -12.90
C LEU A 10 -10.99 15.31 -13.09
N VAL A 11 -9.87 14.63 -13.34
CA VAL A 11 -8.57 15.27 -13.60
C VAL A 11 -8.56 15.99 -14.95
N ASN A 12 -9.31 15.52 -15.95
CA ASN A 12 -9.46 16.22 -17.21
C ASN A 12 -10.35 17.47 -17.10
N ALA A 13 -11.37 17.43 -16.26
CA ALA A 13 -12.25 18.57 -16.00
C ALA A 13 -11.55 19.67 -15.18
N ASP A 14 -10.73 19.29 -14.20
CA ASP A 14 -9.87 20.20 -13.42
C ASP A 14 -8.47 19.57 -13.28
N PRO A 15 -7.50 19.98 -14.08
CA PRO A 15 -6.14 19.45 -14.07
C PRO A 15 -5.39 19.62 -12.75
N SER A 16 -5.83 20.50 -11.86
CA SER A 16 -5.21 20.72 -10.56
C SER A 16 -5.67 19.74 -9.49
N ARG A 17 -6.62 18.85 -9.78
CA ARG A 17 -7.10 17.83 -8.85
C ARG A 17 -6.13 16.68 -8.72
N LEU A 18 -6.02 16.17 -7.49
CA LEU A 18 -5.48 14.85 -7.16
C LEU A 18 -6.65 13.96 -6.76
N VAL A 19 -6.80 12.81 -7.39
CA VAL A 19 -7.89 11.88 -7.13
C VAL A 19 -7.34 10.65 -6.44
N THR A 20 -8.00 10.20 -5.36
CA THR A 20 -7.74 8.92 -4.70
C THR A 20 -8.99 8.05 -4.67
N LEU A 21 -8.79 6.73 -4.61
CA LEU A 21 -9.90 5.80 -4.42
C LEU A 21 -10.01 5.44 -2.93
N GLY A 22 -11.21 5.59 -2.37
CA GLY A 22 -11.50 5.29 -0.98
C GLY A 22 -12.24 3.97 -0.83
N ILE A 23 -11.78 3.11 0.07
CA ILE A 23 -12.42 1.83 0.38
C ILE A 23 -13.24 1.98 1.64
N LYS A 24 -14.49 1.51 1.64
CA LYS A 24 -15.33 1.56 2.83
C LYS A 24 -14.75 0.64 3.92
N PRO A 25 -14.41 1.16 5.11
CA PRO A 25 -13.90 0.34 6.19
C PRO A 25 -14.92 -0.72 6.63
N SER A 26 -14.44 -1.95 6.83
CA SER A 26 -15.24 -3.05 7.38
C SER A 26 -14.82 -3.42 8.82
N TYR A 27 -13.67 -2.93 9.27
CA TYR A 27 -13.13 -3.08 10.62
C TYR A 27 -12.20 -1.91 10.96
N ALA A 28 -11.79 -1.80 12.22
CA ALA A 28 -10.85 -0.78 12.66
C ALA A 28 -9.41 -1.24 12.38
N ALA A 29 -8.86 -0.84 11.22
CA ALA A 29 -7.51 -1.18 10.80
C ALA A 29 -6.50 -0.14 11.28
N GLU A 30 -5.44 -0.58 11.98
CA GLU A 30 -4.32 0.28 12.39
C GLU A 30 -3.25 0.41 11.31
N SER A 31 -3.22 -0.54 10.36
CA SER A 31 -2.23 -0.61 9.29
C SER A 31 -2.53 0.28 8.08
N TYR A 32 -3.73 0.85 7.99
CA TYR A 32 -4.19 1.61 6.83
C TYR A 32 -4.26 3.11 7.12
N GLY A 33 -4.06 3.92 6.07
CA GLY A 33 -4.42 5.31 6.07
C GLY A 33 -5.94 5.49 5.93
N TYR A 34 -6.47 6.54 6.55
CA TYR A 34 -7.89 6.91 6.49
C TYR A 34 -8.07 8.28 5.84
N ILE A 35 -9.14 8.38 5.07
CA ILE A 35 -9.53 9.60 4.36
C ILE A 35 -10.91 10.01 4.86
N ARG A 36 -11.02 11.19 5.50
CA ARG A 36 -12.30 11.77 5.83
C ARG A 36 -12.87 12.51 4.63
N ARG A 37 -14.08 12.14 4.23
CA ARG A 37 -14.79 12.87 3.17
C ARG A 37 -15.30 14.20 3.68
N GLY A 38 -15.24 15.20 2.82
CA GLY A 38 -15.86 16.51 2.98
C GLY A 38 -17.14 16.66 2.17
N ASN A 39 -17.27 17.79 1.51
CA ASN A 39 -18.43 18.11 0.67
C ASN A 39 -18.44 17.27 -0.60
N ARG A 40 -19.64 17.06 -1.15
CA ARG A 40 -19.77 16.46 -2.49
C ARG A 40 -19.18 17.39 -3.55
N VAL A 41 -18.46 16.81 -4.47
CA VAL A 41 -17.95 17.50 -5.65
C VAL A 41 -18.92 17.22 -6.79
N SER A 42 -19.44 18.27 -7.42
CA SER A 42 -20.19 18.10 -8.68
C SER A 42 -19.23 17.52 -9.70
N ALA A 43 -19.44 16.26 -10.05
CA ALA A 43 -18.69 15.58 -11.09
C ALA A 43 -19.05 16.12 -12.48
N VAL A 44 -18.30 15.70 -13.48
CA VAL A 44 -18.45 16.10 -14.89
C VAL A 44 -19.91 16.04 -15.33
N ALA A 45 -20.40 17.06 -16.02
CA ALA A 45 -21.77 17.16 -16.50
C ALA A 45 -22.20 15.88 -17.24
N ASN A 46 -23.37 15.32 -16.87
CA ASN A 46 -24.03 14.12 -17.39
C ASN A 46 -23.68 12.77 -16.76
N GLN A 47 -23.06 12.71 -15.59
CA GLN A 47 -23.05 11.50 -14.78
C GLN A 47 -23.80 11.80 -13.48
N ASP A 48 -24.78 10.92 -13.12
CA ASP A 48 -25.46 10.93 -11.80
C ASP A 48 -24.46 10.48 -10.73
N ASP A 49 -23.41 11.29 -10.51
CA ASP A 49 -22.29 10.94 -9.65
C ASP A 49 -22.43 11.58 -8.28
N ASP A 50 -23.31 11.01 -7.50
CA ASP A 50 -23.44 11.23 -6.06
C ASP A 50 -22.22 10.73 -5.25
N THR A 51 -21.13 10.34 -5.90
CA THR A 51 -20.08 9.50 -5.31
C THR A 51 -18.71 10.14 -5.20
N VAL A 52 -18.54 11.42 -5.52
CA VAL A 52 -17.21 12.10 -5.39
C VAL A 52 -17.27 13.11 -4.26
N PHE A 53 -16.25 13.10 -3.41
CA PHE A 53 -16.15 14.02 -2.28
C PHE A 53 -14.79 14.71 -2.26
N GLU A 54 -14.77 15.94 -1.74
CA GLU A 54 -13.52 16.55 -1.30
C GLU A 54 -12.91 15.71 -0.17
N VAL A 55 -11.58 15.68 -0.09
CA VAL A 55 -10.89 15.14 1.08
C VAL A 55 -10.79 16.27 2.12
N GLN A 56 -11.33 16.05 3.29
CA GLN A 56 -11.27 17.00 4.40
C GLN A 56 -10.05 16.75 5.29
N GLU A 57 -9.67 15.48 5.44
CA GLU A 57 -8.57 15.08 6.30
C GLU A 57 -7.98 13.77 5.79
N PHE A 58 -6.67 13.65 5.88
CA PHE A 58 -5.91 12.45 5.59
C PHE A 58 -5.20 12.01 6.87
N CYS A 59 -5.43 10.79 7.33
CA CYS A 59 -4.91 10.29 8.60
C CYS A 59 -4.18 8.98 8.37
N GLU A 60 -2.89 8.97 8.57
CA GLU A 60 -2.08 7.77 8.32
C GLU A 60 -1.89 6.95 9.60
N LYS A 61 -2.23 5.67 9.55
CA LYS A 61 -2.00 4.65 10.58
C LYS A 61 -2.40 5.09 12.00
N PRO A 62 -3.70 5.27 12.26
CA PRO A 62 -4.20 5.64 13.59
C PRO A 62 -4.00 4.49 14.59
N ASP A 63 -4.06 4.81 15.88
CA ASP A 63 -4.19 3.78 16.91
C ASP A 63 -5.57 3.09 16.87
N GLN A 64 -5.69 1.93 17.53
CA GLN A 64 -6.91 1.12 17.59
C GLN A 64 -8.14 1.92 18.00
N ALA A 65 -8.02 2.79 19.01
CA ALA A 65 -9.15 3.54 19.54
C ALA A 65 -9.61 4.61 18.52
N THR A 66 -8.68 5.26 17.85
CA THR A 66 -8.95 6.24 16.80
C THR A 66 -9.52 5.56 15.55
N ALA A 67 -8.97 4.42 15.13
CA ALA A 67 -9.49 3.62 14.01
C ALA A 67 -10.94 3.19 14.26
N GLN A 68 -11.31 2.81 15.51
CA GLN A 68 -12.67 2.46 15.87
C GLN A 68 -13.60 3.68 15.78
N GLN A 69 -13.15 4.86 16.21
CA GLN A 69 -13.93 6.09 16.06
C GLN A 69 -14.20 6.43 14.60
N TYR A 70 -13.22 6.24 13.71
CA TYR A 70 -13.40 6.47 12.27
C TYR A 70 -14.41 5.51 11.65
N LEU A 71 -14.36 4.24 12.05
CA LEU A 71 -15.34 3.23 11.63
C LEU A 71 -16.76 3.60 12.05
N ASP A 72 -16.94 3.99 13.32
CA ASP A 72 -18.24 4.33 13.90
C ASP A 72 -18.81 5.65 13.32
N HIS A 73 -17.95 6.59 12.94
CA HIS A 73 -18.34 7.87 12.34
C HIS A 73 -18.96 7.69 10.94
N GLY A 74 -18.48 6.72 10.17
CA GLY A 74 -19.04 6.35 8.88
C GLY A 74 -18.73 7.31 7.71
N GLU A 75 -17.92 8.35 7.92
CA GLU A 75 -17.47 9.28 6.88
C GLU A 75 -16.00 9.09 6.49
N TYR A 76 -15.37 8.06 7.03
CA TYR A 76 -14.00 7.71 6.71
C TYR A 76 -13.93 6.54 5.72
N TYR A 77 -12.93 6.59 4.86
CA TYR A 77 -12.57 5.55 3.91
C TYR A 77 -11.11 5.15 4.14
N TRP A 78 -10.76 3.90 3.91
CA TRP A 78 -9.35 3.54 3.83
C TRP A 78 -8.75 4.12 2.56
N ASN A 79 -7.53 4.63 2.65
CA ASN A 79 -6.74 5.00 1.50
C ASN A 79 -6.30 3.74 0.75
N SER A 80 -6.74 3.59 -0.49
CA SER A 80 -6.36 2.43 -1.29
C SER A 80 -4.93 2.49 -1.83
N GLY A 81 -4.26 3.66 -1.76
CA GLY A 81 -2.99 3.90 -2.42
C GLY A 81 -3.10 3.98 -3.96
N ILE A 82 -4.32 4.06 -4.50
CA ILE A 82 -4.56 4.21 -5.95
C ILE A 82 -4.90 5.66 -6.23
N PHE A 83 -4.05 6.32 -7.01
CA PHE A 83 -4.16 7.74 -7.32
C PHE A 83 -4.28 7.99 -8.81
N VAL A 84 -5.00 9.05 -9.17
CA VAL A 84 -5.09 9.56 -10.55
C VAL A 84 -4.81 11.05 -10.52
N TRP A 85 -3.81 11.48 -11.27
CA TRP A 85 -3.41 12.89 -11.40
C TRP A 85 -2.72 13.16 -12.73
N ARG A 86 -2.52 14.43 -13.06
CA ARG A 86 -1.61 14.83 -14.15
C ARG A 86 -0.18 14.89 -13.65
N THR A 87 0.75 14.40 -14.45
CA THR A 87 2.19 14.44 -14.11
C THR A 87 2.66 15.86 -13.76
N ALA A 88 2.25 16.87 -14.51
CA ALA A 88 2.61 18.24 -14.22
C ALA A 88 2.09 18.72 -12.86
N THR A 89 0.90 18.26 -12.43
CA THR A 89 0.30 18.66 -11.16
C THR A 89 1.04 18.04 -9.98
N ILE A 90 1.35 16.75 -10.05
CA ILE A 90 2.06 16.09 -8.95
C ILE A 90 3.51 16.59 -8.82
N ILE A 91 4.20 16.84 -9.93
CA ILE A 91 5.54 17.42 -9.90
C ILE A 91 5.53 18.79 -9.23
N LYS A 92 4.57 19.66 -9.61
CA LYS A 92 4.42 20.97 -8.99
C LYS A 92 4.09 20.86 -7.49
N ALA A 93 3.22 19.94 -7.11
CA ALA A 93 2.88 19.72 -5.72
C ALA A 93 4.07 19.22 -4.88
N ILE A 94 4.93 18.38 -5.45
CA ILE A 94 6.20 17.96 -4.81
C ILE A 94 7.14 19.16 -4.68
N GLU A 95 7.30 19.95 -5.73
CA GLU A 95 8.15 21.15 -5.71
C GLU A 95 7.74 22.15 -4.61
N GLU A 96 6.42 22.34 -4.44
CA GLU A 96 5.86 23.26 -3.43
C GLU A 96 5.99 22.73 -1.98
N ASN A 97 5.96 21.41 -1.77
CA ASN A 97 5.92 20.80 -0.44
C ASN A 97 7.22 20.09 -0.02
N ASP A 98 8.08 19.73 -0.96
CA ASP A 98 9.38 19.07 -0.72
C ASP A 98 10.40 19.51 -1.78
N SER A 99 10.90 20.74 -1.64
CA SER A 99 11.90 21.27 -2.56
C SER A 99 13.22 20.50 -2.54
N ALA A 100 13.59 19.89 -1.41
CA ALA A 100 14.80 19.08 -1.31
C ALA A 100 14.71 17.81 -2.16
N LEU A 101 13.58 17.10 -2.11
CA LEU A 101 13.31 15.98 -3.01
C LEU A 101 13.36 16.42 -4.47
N MET A 102 12.75 17.59 -4.78
CA MET A 102 12.71 18.11 -6.14
C MET A 102 14.10 18.50 -6.67
N GLU A 103 15.00 18.98 -5.82
CA GLU A 103 16.40 19.23 -6.19
C GLU A 103 17.11 17.95 -6.64
N HIS A 104 17.00 16.85 -5.88
CA HIS A 104 17.55 15.55 -6.26
C HIS A 104 16.95 15.05 -7.59
N ILE A 105 15.63 15.13 -7.75
CA ILE A 105 14.95 14.73 -8.99
C ILE A 105 15.48 15.52 -10.17
N ASN A 106 15.65 16.83 -10.04
CA ASN A 106 16.17 17.69 -11.11
C ASN A 106 17.60 17.32 -11.50
N VAL A 107 18.47 17.02 -10.53
CA VAL A 107 19.85 16.58 -10.82
C VAL A 107 19.85 15.26 -11.60
N ILE A 108 19.03 14.28 -11.18
CA ILE A 108 18.88 13.00 -11.86
C ILE A 108 18.35 13.22 -13.30
N CYS A 109 17.28 14.01 -13.46
CA CYS A 109 16.68 14.27 -14.77
C CYS A 109 17.67 14.97 -15.74
N ASN A 110 18.45 15.93 -15.24
CA ASN A 110 19.44 16.62 -16.05
C ASN A 110 20.60 15.74 -16.50
N ALA A 111 20.87 14.65 -15.77
CA ALA A 111 21.91 13.68 -16.11
C ALA A 111 21.44 12.54 -17.00
N TYR A 112 20.14 12.44 -17.30
CA TYR A 112 19.49 11.24 -17.90
C TYR A 112 20.18 10.73 -19.18
N GLU A 113 20.70 11.62 -20.04
CA GLU A 113 21.40 11.24 -21.30
C GLU A 113 22.93 11.30 -21.18
N SER A 114 23.46 11.54 -19.97
CA SER A 114 24.92 11.66 -19.78
C SER A 114 25.57 10.27 -19.53
N PRO A 115 26.85 10.11 -19.86
CA PRO A 115 27.61 8.89 -19.53
C PRO A 115 27.70 8.65 -18.01
N GLU A 116 27.56 9.68 -17.20
CA GLU A 116 27.65 9.65 -15.75
C GLU A 116 26.28 9.39 -15.06
N PHE A 117 25.22 9.12 -15.83
CA PHE A 117 23.85 9.00 -15.31
C PHE A 117 23.75 8.01 -14.13
N GLU A 118 24.31 6.80 -14.29
CA GLU A 118 24.21 5.76 -13.25
C GLU A 118 24.86 6.19 -11.94
N GLU A 119 26.04 6.79 -11.98
CA GLU A 119 26.73 7.30 -10.78
C GLU A 119 25.93 8.42 -10.12
N ILE A 120 25.42 9.35 -10.93
CA ILE A 120 24.62 10.48 -10.43
C ILE A 120 23.31 9.96 -9.84
N PHE A 121 22.63 9.05 -10.52
CA PHE A 121 21.39 8.45 -10.05
C PHE A 121 21.57 7.79 -8.68
N GLN A 122 22.55 6.92 -8.54
CA GLN A 122 22.83 6.20 -7.29
C GLN A 122 23.14 7.17 -6.15
N ARG A 123 23.96 8.18 -6.40
CA ARG A 123 24.32 9.20 -5.39
C ARG A 123 23.09 10.00 -4.95
N GLU A 124 22.36 10.57 -5.89
CA GLU A 124 21.21 11.43 -5.58
C GLU A 124 20.06 10.63 -4.96
N PHE A 125 19.73 9.46 -5.51
CA PHE A 125 18.66 8.61 -4.99
C PHE A 125 18.95 8.13 -3.56
N SER A 126 20.20 7.76 -3.27
CA SER A 126 20.61 7.36 -1.91
C SER A 126 20.61 8.52 -0.91
N ALA A 127 20.70 9.76 -1.37
CA ALA A 127 20.65 10.95 -0.53
C ALA A 127 19.23 11.40 -0.19
N ILE A 128 18.21 10.93 -0.93
CA ILE A 128 16.81 11.27 -0.69
C ILE A 128 16.37 10.71 0.66
N GLN A 129 15.88 11.59 1.54
CA GLN A 129 15.17 11.18 2.74
C GLN A 129 13.72 10.85 2.37
N GLY A 130 13.45 9.55 2.15
CA GLY A 130 12.15 9.08 1.71
C GLY A 130 11.03 9.46 2.67
N ARG A 131 9.99 10.13 2.16
CA ARG A 131 8.74 10.39 2.83
C ARG A 131 7.59 9.95 1.93
N SER A 132 6.55 9.35 2.50
CA SER A 132 5.38 8.95 1.73
C SER A 132 4.74 10.15 1.04
N ILE A 133 4.25 9.97 -0.19
CA ILE A 133 3.50 10.97 -0.95
C ILE A 133 2.24 11.43 -0.20
N ASP A 134 1.70 10.59 0.66
CA ASP A 134 0.55 10.90 1.49
C ASP A 134 0.85 12.10 2.39
N TYR A 135 1.96 12.04 3.13
CA TYR A 135 2.43 13.13 3.99
C TYR A 135 2.98 14.34 3.23
N THR A 136 3.64 14.08 2.10
CA THR A 136 4.33 15.14 1.36
C THR A 136 3.35 15.99 0.59
N VAL A 137 2.32 15.40 0.01
CA VAL A 137 1.41 16.08 -0.91
C VAL A 137 -0.06 15.97 -0.49
N LEU A 138 -0.56 14.77 -0.19
CA LEU A 138 -2.01 14.58 -0.07
C LEU A 138 -2.62 15.22 1.19
N GLU A 139 -1.84 15.35 2.27
CA GLU A 139 -2.26 16.06 3.49
C GLU A 139 -2.32 17.58 3.31
N THR A 140 -1.60 18.13 2.34
CA THR A 140 -1.40 19.57 2.18
C THR A 140 -2.04 20.16 0.94
N HIS A 141 -2.39 19.34 -0.05
CA HIS A 141 -2.93 19.81 -1.32
C HIS A 141 -4.42 20.13 -1.22
N ASP A 142 -4.81 21.37 -1.57
CA ASP A 142 -6.17 21.89 -1.40
C ASP A 142 -7.25 21.17 -2.24
N LYS A 143 -6.86 20.46 -3.30
CA LYS A 143 -7.79 19.89 -4.28
C LYS A 143 -7.69 18.36 -4.38
N VAL A 144 -7.60 17.69 -3.24
CA VAL A 144 -7.71 16.22 -3.20
C VAL A 144 -9.18 15.84 -3.17
N VAL A 145 -9.56 14.88 -4.02
CA VAL A 145 -10.91 14.31 -4.04
C VAL A 145 -10.84 12.80 -3.89
N VAL A 146 -11.83 12.23 -3.21
CA VAL A 146 -11.97 10.78 -3.01
C VAL A 146 -13.18 10.26 -3.77
N ILE A 147 -12.99 9.14 -4.47
CA ILE A 147 -14.03 8.33 -5.09
C ILE A 147 -14.24 7.10 -4.22
N PRO A 148 -15.34 6.99 -3.47
CA PRO A 148 -15.68 5.75 -2.77
C PRO A 148 -15.84 4.59 -3.74
N THR A 149 -15.29 3.45 -3.39
CA THR A 149 -15.36 2.25 -4.22
C THR A 149 -15.98 1.08 -3.46
N THR A 150 -16.59 0.16 -4.20
CA THR A 150 -17.29 -1.01 -3.66
C THR A 150 -16.62 -2.33 -4.01
N PHE A 151 -15.46 -2.30 -4.68
CA PHE A 151 -14.71 -3.53 -4.96
C PHE A 151 -14.01 -4.03 -3.70
N GLU A 152 -13.79 -5.33 -3.64
CA GLU A 152 -12.94 -5.93 -2.62
C GLU A 152 -11.50 -5.46 -2.81
N TRP A 153 -10.89 -5.00 -1.72
CA TRP A 153 -9.52 -4.48 -1.72
C TRP A 153 -8.74 -5.05 -0.54
N ASN A 154 -7.50 -5.41 -0.81
CA ASN A 154 -6.52 -5.81 0.19
C ASN A 154 -5.17 -5.29 -0.29
N ASP A 155 -4.40 -4.64 0.57
CA ASP A 155 -3.08 -4.08 0.25
C ASP A 155 -1.99 -5.16 0.14
N VAL A 156 -2.31 -6.40 0.58
CA VAL A 156 -1.37 -7.53 0.65
C VAL A 156 -0.09 -7.16 1.42
N GLY A 157 -0.23 -6.27 2.41
CA GLY A 157 0.89 -5.72 3.17
C GLY A 157 1.50 -6.68 4.19
N SER A 158 0.89 -7.84 4.41
CA SER A 158 1.33 -8.84 5.38
C SER A 158 1.09 -10.26 4.89
N TRP A 159 1.80 -11.24 5.46
CA TRP A 159 1.54 -12.66 5.18
C TRP A 159 0.14 -13.08 5.64
N GLN A 160 -0.37 -12.49 6.71
CA GLN A 160 -1.73 -12.78 7.17
C GLN A 160 -2.79 -12.29 6.19
N SER A 161 -2.57 -11.20 5.48
CA SER A 161 -3.48 -10.73 4.43
C SER A 161 -3.63 -11.73 3.29
N ILE A 162 -2.60 -12.54 3.00
CA ILE A 162 -2.65 -13.62 2.03
C ILE A 162 -3.71 -14.65 2.38
N GLN A 163 -3.91 -14.93 3.67
CA GLN A 163 -4.93 -15.88 4.10
C GLN A 163 -6.34 -15.50 3.64
N SER A 164 -6.63 -14.21 3.53
CA SER A 164 -7.93 -13.73 3.03
C SER A 164 -8.14 -13.91 1.51
N LEU A 165 -7.05 -14.12 0.75
CA LEU A 165 -7.06 -14.22 -0.71
C LEU A 165 -7.11 -15.67 -1.20
N PHE A 166 -6.83 -16.64 -0.35
CA PHE A 166 -6.75 -18.05 -0.72
C PHE A 166 -7.68 -18.91 0.16
N PRO A 167 -8.16 -20.05 -0.35
CA PRO A 167 -8.96 -20.95 0.43
C PRO A 167 -8.16 -21.55 1.60
N VAL A 168 -8.86 -21.82 2.71
CA VAL A 168 -8.30 -22.53 3.85
C VAL A 168 -8.76 -23.99 3.84
N ASP A 169 -7.92 -24.90 4.36
CA ASP A 169 -8.28 -26.29 4.56
C ASP A 169 -9.16 -26.51 5.84
N GLU A 170 -9.55 -27.74 6.12
CA GLU A 170 -10.34 -28.14 7.30
C GLU A 170 -9.66 -27.84 8.64
N ASN A 171 -8.34 -27.65 8.65
CA ASN A 171 -7.52 -27.31 9.79
C ASN A 171 -7.15 -25.82 9.84
N ASN A 172 -7.82 -24.98 9.04
CA ASN A 172 -7.56 -23.55 8.90
C ASN A 172 -6.14 -23.23 8.41
N ASN A 173 -5.50 -24.09 7.62
CA ASN A 173 -4.25 -23.76 6.96
C ASN A 173 -4.52 -23.17 5.57
N THR A 174 -3.76 -22.15 5.21
CA THR A 174 -3.69 -21.61 3.83
C THR A 174 -2.48 -22.21 3.15
N ILE A 175 -2.71 -22.99 2.09
CA ILE A 175 -1.67 -23.76 1.44
C ILE A 175 -1.56 -23.35 -0.01
N ILE A 176 -0.39 -22.84 -0.38
CA ILE A 176 -0.07 -22.43 -1.73
C ILE A 176 1.08 -23.30 -2.19
N SER A 177 0.74 -24.48 -2.71
CA SER A 177 1.59 -25.47 -3.35
C SER A 177 1.52 -26.87 -2.70
N LYS A 178 2.56 -27.73 -2.85
CA LYS A 178 2.58 -29.10 -2.31
C LYS A 178 2.83 -29.11 -0.81
N HIS A 179 1.85 -29.60 -0.06
CA HIS A 179 1.93 -29.68 1.40
C HIS A 179 1.32 -30.99 1.91
N VAL A 180 1.88 -31.55 2.97
CA VAL A 180 1.29 -32.60 3.79
C VAL A 180 1.40 -32.21 5.26
N SER A 181 0.36 -32.48 6.05
CA SER A 181 0.33 -32.10 7.46
C SER A 181 -0.17 -33.20 8.34
N VAL A 182 0.40 -33.29 9.56
CA VAL A 182 -0.07 -34.13 10.64
C VAL A 182 -0.19 -33.26 11.88
N LYS A 183 -1.40 -33.14 12.43
CA LYS A 183 -1.68 -32.35 13.66
C LYS A 183 -1.17 -30.92 13.56
N SER A 184 -1.30 -30.25 12.39
CA SER A 184 -0.87 -28.88 12.15
C SER A 184 -2.07 -28.04 11.78
N THR A 185 -2.20 -26.83 12.37
CA THR A 185 -3.38 -25.98 12.22
C THR A 185 -3.01 -24.50 12.14
N ASN A 186 -3.85 -23.72 11.45
CA ASN A 186 -3.75 -22.28 11.35
C ASN A 186 -2.41 -21.78 10.78
N ASN A 187 -1.82 -22.49 9.82
CA ASN A 187 -0.56 -22.11 9.20
C ASN A 187 -0.79 -21.49 7.81
N ILE A 188 0.14 -20.65 7.39
CA ILE A 188 0.29 -20.21 6.00
C ILE A 188 1.53 -20.92 5.46
N VAL A 189 1.37 -21.69 4.37
CA VAL A 189 2.48 -22.42 3.73
C VAL A 189 2.56 -21.99 2.27
N TRP A 190 3.64 -21.33 1.92
CA TRP A 190 3.94 -20.88 0.55
C TRP A 190 5.26 -21.47 0.09
N THR A 191 5.23 -22.20 -1.01
CA THR A 191 6.45 -22.75 -1.64
C THR A 191 6.28 -22.87 -3.14
N SER A 192 7.32 -23.22 -3.87
CA SER A 192 7.24 -23.51 -5.30
C SER A 192 6.45 -24.81 -5.56
N GLU A 193 5.92 -24.97 -6.78
CA GLU A 193 5.15 -26.16 -7.17
C GLU A 193 5.94 -27.48 -7.09
N GLU A 194 7.27 -27.39 -7.17
CA GLU A 194 8.15 -28.55 -7.16
C GLU A 194 8.63 -28.95 -5.76
N HIS A 195 8.50 -28.04 -4.78
CA HIS A 195 8.99 -28.27 -3.42
C HIS A 195 7.86 -28.74 -2.49
N LEU A 196 8.06 -29.86 -1.80
CA LEU A 196 7.14 -30.38 -0.81
C LEU A 196 7.50 -29.86 0.58
N VAL A 197 6.55 -29.23 1.25
CA VAL A 197 6.63 -28.92 2.68
C VAL A 197 5.80 -29.92 3.47
N ALA A 198 6.39 -30.53 4.49
CA ALA A 198 5.69 -31.39 5.43
C ALA A 198 5.72 -30.76 6.83
N THR A 199 4.56 -30.67 7.47
CA THR A 199 4.44 -30.11 8.82
C THR A 199 3.86 -31.13 9.81
N VAL A 200 4.46 -31.23 10.99
CA VAL A 200 4.00 -32.12 12.05
C VAL A 200 3.93 -31.37 13.38
N GLY A 201 2.73 -31.23 13.94
CA GLY A 201 2.51 -30.54 15.21
C GLY A 201 2.85 -29.06 15.19
N ILE A 202 2.74 -28.40 14.03
CA ILE A 202 3.05 -26.97 13.84
C ILE A 202 1.72 -26.18 13.84
N HIS A 203 1.71 -25.08 14.57
CA HIS A 203 0.52 -24.26 14.75
C HIS A 203 0.86 -22.78 14.63
N ASN A 204 -0.04 -22.00 14.03
CA ASN A 204 0.03 -20.55 13.98
C ASN A 204 1.34 -20.01 13.34
N CYS A 205 1.84 -20.67 12.30
CA CYS A 205 3.09 -20.33 11.64
C CYS A 205 2.89 -19.85 10.21
N ILE A 206 3.81 -18.98 9.78
CA ILE A 206 4.08 -18.63 8.41
C ILE A 206 5.31 -19.44 7.98
N ILE A 207 5.18 -20.22 6.93
CA ILE A 207 6.24 -21.02 6.34
C ILE A 207 6.35 -20.65 4.86
N VAL A 208 7.44 -20.00 4.50
CA VAL A 208 7.72 -19.57 3.14
C VAL A 208 9.03 -20.17 2.69
N HIS A 209 9.01 -20.87 1.55
CA HIS A 209 10.21 -21.43 0.95
C HIS A 209 10.40 -20.88 -0.46
N THR A 210 11.55 -20.27 -0.70
CA THR A 210 12.02 -19.79 -2.02
C THR A 210 13.27 -20.56 -2.44
N ALA A 211 13.84 -20.25 -3.60
CA ALA A 211 15.04 -20.93 -4.09
C ALA A 211 16.29 -20.65 -3.23
N ASP A 212 16.31 -19.50 -2.54
CA ASP A 212 17.45 -18.96 -1.79
C ASP A 212 17.28 -19.06 -0.27
N ALA A 213 16.03 -19.04 0.23
CA ALA A 213 15.78 -18.99 1.66
C ALA A 213 14.53 -19.77 2.11
N THR A 214 14.47 -20.06 3.39
CA THR A 214 13.25 -20.55 4.06
C THR A 214 12.98 -19.70 5.30
N LEU A 215 11.81 -19.06 5.33
CA LEU A 215 11.29 -18.35 6.50
C LEU A 215 10.34 -19.28 7.26
N ILE A 216 10.49 -19.35 8.58
CA ILE A 216 9.52 -19.91 9.50
C ILE A 216 9.31 -18.86 10.59
N ALA A 217 8.11 -18.32 10.71
CA ALA A 217 7.77 -17.29 11.68
C ALA A 217 6.46 -17.65 12.39
N ASN A 218 6.26 -17.14 13.59
CA ASN A 218 4.96 -17.14 14.23
C ASN A 218 4.08 -16.07 13.58
N LYS A 219 2.80 -16.35 13.31
CA LYS A 219 1.86 -15.37 12.74
C LYS A 219 1.66 -14.15 13.63
N ASP A 220 1.72 -14.33 14.95
CA ASP A 220 1.52 -13.24 15.91
C ASP A 220 2.76 -12.34 16.04
N ASP A 221 3.88 -12.72 15.41
CA ASP A 221 5.17 -12.00 15.46
C ASP A 221 5.73 -11.73 14.04
N GLU A 222 4.84 -11.49 13.10
CA GLU A 222 5.16 -11.25 11.69
C GLU A 222 6.05 -10.02 11.49
N GLU A 223 5.89 -9.00 12.33
CA GLU A 223 6.66 -7.75 12.21
C GLU A 223 8.17 -7.95 12.46
N SER A 224 8.55 -8.91 13.31
CA SER A 224 9.95 -9.23 13.60
C SER A 224 10.71 -9.81 12.39
N VAL A 225 10.01 -10.19 11.31
CA VAL A 225 10.68 -10.60 10.06
C VAL A 225 11.59 -9.50 9.50
N ARG A 226 11.26 -8.22 9.72
CA ARG A 226 12.10 -7.09 9.31
C ARG A 226 13.45 -7.08 10.02
N GLU A 227 13.47 -7.47 11.30
CA GLU A 227 14.73 -7.56 12.07
C GLU A 227 15.64 -8.66 11.49
N VAL A 228 15.05 -9.79 11.04
CA VAL A 228 15.80 -10.86 10.39
C VAL A 228 16.46 -10.37 9.10
N VAL A 229 15.75 -9.59 8.28
CA VAL A 229 16.32 -8.99 7.06
C VAL A 229 17.51 -8.09 7.39
N THR A 230 17.35 -7.18 8.36
CA THR A 230 18.45 -6.31 8.80
C THR A 230 19.66 -7.10 9.32
N MET A 231 19.42 -8.23 10.01
CA MET A 231 20.50 -9.11 10.45
C MET A 231 21.23 -9.77 9.28
N ILE A 232 20.50 -10.23 8.26
CA ILE A 232 21.07 -10.85 7.04
C ILE A 232 21.95 -9.81 6.32
N GLU A 233 21.45 -8.59 6.14
CA GLU A 233 22.19 -7.46 5.56
C GLU A 233 23.50 -7.20 6.32
N SER A 234 23.43 -7.15 7.66
CA SER A 234 24.61 -6.92 8.50
C SER A 234 25.67 -8.02 8.42
N LEU A 235 25.25 -9.23 8.05
CA LEU A 235 26.14 -10.39 7.86
C LEU A 235 26.69 -10.50 6.43
N GLY A 236 26.20 -9.67 5.49
CA GLY A 236 26.60 -9.71 4.09
C GLY A 236 26.16 -10.98 3.37
N TRP A 237 25.02 -11.56 3.79
CA TRP A 237 24.44 -12.79 3.19
C TRP A 237 23.35 -12.48 2.17
N GLU A 238 23.31 -11.29 1.65
CA GLU A 238 22.41 -10.92 0.56
C GLU A 238 22.78 -11.68 -0.71
N SER A 239 21.79 -12.23 -1.39
CA SER A 239 21.94 -12.98 -2.64
C SER A 239 21.70 -12.10 -3.85
#